data_e0e2867859fc11a64fa21b9208bad04c
#
_entry.id   e0e2867859fc11a64fa21b9208bad04c
#
_cell.length_a   1.000
_cell.length_b   1.000
_cell.length_c   1.000
_cell.angle_alpha   90.00
_cell.angle_beta   90.00
_cell.angle_gamma   90.00
#
_symmetry.space_group_name_H-M   'P 1'
#
loop_
_entity.id
_entity.type
_entity.pdbx_description
1 polymer ?
#
loop_
_entity_poly.entity_id
_entity_poly.type
_entity_poly.pdbx_seq_one_letter_code
_entity_poly.pdbx_strand_id
1 'polypeptide(L)'
;MKKLLSAATSLIFLALLVHGVAFAQQATTGDRKLDSWLGKINERAKADPDGFIYQLSQKHNIPEEEIRQARERHNLSYGDTYMATALSRLSKRPVGVVAEDFNKNEGRGWGVMAMRLGIKPGSPAFKQMKANARGSVDHMKTMAKAKKRQHAQEMEREQARKIKDEAQSKGQGKGKKK
;
A
#
# COMPACT_ATOMS: atom_id res chain seq x y z
N MET A 1 -15.93 20.23 72.15
CA MET A 1 -15.35 18.93 71.88
C MET A 1 -16.11 18.24 70.72
N LYS A 2 -15.95 18.58 69.52
CA LYS A 2 -16.53 17.86 68.37
C LYS A 2 -15.47 17.83 67.23
N LYS A 3 -14.98 16.64 66.98
CA LYS A 3 -14.02 16.37 65.91
C LYS A 3 -14.73 16.42 64.54
N LEU A 4 -14.36 17.32 63.69
CA LEU A 4 -14.80 17.34 62.28
C LEU A 4 -13.81 16.55 61.43
N LEU A 5 -14.24 15.38 60.94
CA LEU A 5 -13.55 14.63 59.93
C LEU A 5 -13.78 15.33 58.59
N SER A 6 -12.71 15.81 58.00
CA SER A 6 -12.70 16.30 56.61
C SER A 6 -12.45 15.09 55.69
N ALA A 7 -13.44 14.71 54.90
CA ALA A 7 -13.33 13.72 53.87
C ALA A 7 -12.81 14.43 52.59
N ALA A 8 -11.54 14.20 52.28
CA ALA A 8 -10.96 14.61 50.99
C ALA A 8 -11.39 13.61 49.90
N THR A 9 -12.39 13.97 49.12
CA THR A 9 -12.78 13.25 47.91
C THR A 9 -11.78 13.54 46.82
N SER A 10 -10.90 12.57 46.59
CA SER A 10 -9.95 12.57 45.48
C SER A 10 -10.71 12.24 44.20
N LEU A 11 -11.00 13.25 43.37
CA LEU A 11 -11.52 13.09 42.02
C LEU A 11 -10.37 12.68 41.12
N ILE A 12 -10.25 11.37 40.87
CA ILE A 12 -9.37 10.84 39.80
C ILE A 12 -10.06 11.11 38.47
N PHE A 13 -9.62 12.16 37.79
CA PHE A 13 -10.00 12.44 36.42
C PHE A 13 -9.27 11.43 35.52
N LEU A 14 -9.94 10.31 35.20
CA LEU A 14 -9.50 9.34 34.23
C LEU A 14 -9.69 9.98 32.84
N ALA A 15 -8.66 10.68 32.34
CA ALA A 15 -8.61 11.17 30.97
C ALA A 15 -8.49 9.97 30.03
N LEU A 16 -9.61 9.49 29.52
CA LEU A 16 -9.69 8.59 28.38
C LEU A 16 -9.13 9.34 27.17
N LEU A 17 -7.85 9.13 26.87
CA LEU A 17 -7.25 9.44 25.58
C LEU A 17 -7.90 8.54 24.53
N VAL A 18 -9.01 8.99 23.99
CA VAL A 18 -9.57 8.46 22.76
C VAL A 18 -8.57 8.81 21.66
N HIS A 19 -7.63 7.91 21.42
CA HIS A 19 -6.82 7.96 20.21
C HIS A 19 -7.78 7.70 19.05
N GLY A 20 -8.33 8.76 18.51
CA GLY A 20 -9.06 8.72 17.26
C GLY A 20 -8.11 8.17 16.20
N VAL A 21 -8.26 6.90 15.86
CA VAL A 21 -7.72 6.36 14.62
C VAL A 21 -8.41 7.18 13.53
N ALA A 22 -7.75 8.22 13.05
CA ALA A 22 -8.15 8.91 11.86
C ALA A 22 -8.07 7.85 10.74
N PHE A 23 -9.21 7.22 10.45
CA PHE A 23 -9.36 6.53 9.18
C PHE A 23 -9.14 7.59 8.12
N ALA A 24 -7.95 7.59 7.52
CA ALA A 24 -7.67 8.41 6.37
C ALA A 24 -8.76 8.08 5.34
N GLN A 25 -9.73 8.96 5.22
CA GLN A 25 -10.85 8.79 4.30
C GLN A 25 -10.25 8.80 2.90
N GLN A 26 -10.28 7.64 2.25
CA GLN A 26 -9.70 7.52 0.92
C GLN A 26 -10.39 8.51 0.00
N ALA A 27 -9.61 9.40 -0.59
CA ALA A 27 -10.14 10.41 -1.48
C ALA A 27 -10.80 9.77 -2.70
N THR A 28 -12.04 10.11 -2.97
CA THR A 28 -12.86 9.48 -4.01
C THR A 28 -12.54 10.06 -5.39
N THR A 29 -12.72 9.24 -6.42
CA THR A 29 -12.62 9.69 -7.82
C THR A 29 -13.99 10.07 -8.40
N GLY A 30 -15.07 9.77 -7.70
CA GLY A 30 -16.44 9.86 -8.20
C GLY A 30 -16.85 8.68 -9.11
N ASP A 31 -15.94 7.73 -9.36
CA ASP A 31 -16.23 6.50 -10.10
C ASP A 31 -16.07 5.27 -9.18
N ARG A 32 -17.18 4.66 -8.78
CA ARG A 32 -17.19 3.54 -7.83
C ARG A 32 -16.29 2.37 -8.21
N LYS A 33 -16.13 2.09 -9.51
CA LYS A 33 -15.26 0.99 -9.96
C LYS A 33 -13.80 1.38 -9.77
N LEU A 34 -13.42 2.59 -10.13
CA LEU A 34 -12.07 3.09 -9.92
C LEU A 34 -11.73 3.14 -8.43
N ASP A 35 -12.63 3.68 -7.59
CA ASP A 35 -12.46 3.71 -6.14
C ASP A 35 -12.25 2.31 -5.54
N SER A 36 -13.02 1.31 -6.00
CA SER A 36 -12.83 -0.09 -5.62
C SER A 36 -11.46 -0.64 -6.02
N TRP A 37 -10.95 -0.29 -7.20
CA TRP A 37 -9.60 -0.71 -7.61
C TRP A 37 -8.51 -0.01 -6.82
N LEU A 38 -8.67 1.27 -6.50
CA LEU A 38 -7.72 2.00 -5.64
C LEU A 38 -7.68 1.40 -4.23
N GLY A 39 -8.82 1.01 -3.67
CA GLY A 39 -8.87 0.27 -2.42
C GLY A 39 -8.09 -1.06 -2.48
N LYS A 40 -8.24 -1.83 -3.56
CA LYS A 40 -7.47 -3.07 -3.78
C LYS A 40 -5.98 -2.80 -3.98
N ILE A 41 -5.61 -1.70 -4.62
CA ILE A 41 -4.22 -1.26 -4.73
C ILE A 41 -3.65 -0.99 -3.35
N ASN A 42 -4.37 -0.23 -2.50
CA ASN A 42 -3.94 0.04 -1.13
C ASN A 42 -3.63 -1.25 -0.36
N GLU A 43 -4.52 -2.22 -0.40
CA GLU A 43 -4.34 -3.46 0.34
C GLU A 43 -3.17 -4.31 -0.18
N ARG A 44 -3.01 -4.39 -1.49
CA ARG A 44 -1.99 -5.25 -2.09
C ARG A 44 -0.59 -4.64 -2.07
N ALA A 45 -0.49 -3.34 -2.25
CA ALA A 45 0.79 -2.65 -2.20
C ALA A 45 1.43 -2.67 -0.81
N LYS A 46 0.65 -2.82 0.27
CA LYS A 46 1.18 -3.04 1.62
C LYS A 46 2.05 -4.30 1.73
N ALA A 47 1.74 -5.34 0.96
CA ALA A 47 2.48 -6.60 0.99
C ALA A 47 3.80 -6.55 0.18
N ASP A 48 3.92 -5.63 -0.76
CA ASP A 48 5.11 -5.44 -1.61
C ASP A 48 5.22 -3.96 -2.04
N PRO A 49 5.60 -3.07 -1.12
CA PRO A 49 5.67 -1.62 -1.39
C PRO A 49 6.66 -1.27 -2.51
N ASP A 50 7.82 -1.91 -2.50
CA ASP A 50 8.87 -1.65 -3.49
C ASP A 50 8.48 -2.14 -4.88
N GLY A 51 7.93 -3.35 -4.98
CA GLY A 51 7.39 -3.87 -6.22
C GLY A 51 6.26 -3.01 -6.79
N PHE A 52 5.45 -2.42 -5.94
CA PHE A 52 4.41 -1.47 -6.37
C PHE A 52 5.01 -0.18 -6.96
N ILE A 53 5.99 0.44 -6.28
CA ILE A 53 6.67 1.65 -6.77
C ILE A 53 7.40 1.37 -8.09
N TYR A 54 8.14 0.26 -8.15
CA TYR A 54 8.79 -0.20 -9.38
C TYR A 54 7.79 -0.33 -10.54
N GLN A 55 6.63 -0.97 -10.30
CA GLN A 55 5.59 -1.12 -11.31
C GLN A 55 5.05 0.24 -11.80
N LEU A 56 4.84 1.20 -10.90
CA LEU A 56 4.40 2.54 -11.28
C LEU A 56 5.47 3.27 -12.11
N SER A 57 6.72 3.18 -11.69
CA SER A 57 7.87 3.77 -12.40
C SER A 57 7.92 3.26 -13.84
N GLN A 58 7.94 1.94 -14.04
CA GLN A 58 7.99 1.33 -15.37
C GLN A 58 6.77 1.69 -16.23
N LYS A 59 5.58 1.69 -15.64
CA LYS A 59 4.33 1.95 -16.36
C LYS A 59 4.18 3.40 -16.80
N HIS A 60 4.62 4.33 -15.98
CA HIS A 60 4.41 5.75 -16.20
C HIS A 60 5.68 6.48 -16.66
N ASN A 61 6.82 5.78 -16.70
CA ASN A 61 8.14 6.33 -17.03
C ASN A 61 8.48 7.54 -16.13
N ILE A 62 8.34 7.32 -14.82
CA ILE A 62 8.70 8.28 -13.77
C ILE A 62 9.71 7.61 -12.85
N PRO A 63 10.83 8.24 -12.48
CA PRO A 63 11.79 7.66 -11.56
C PRO A 63 11.16 7.21 -10.25
N GLU A 64 11.55 6.04 -9.73
CA GLU A 64 11.02 5.50 -8.46
C GLU A 64 11.19 6.48 -7.32
N GLU A 65 12.33 7.14 -7.26
CA GLU A 65 12.65 8.10 -6.23
C GLU A 65 11.67 9.29 -6.22
N GLU A 66 11.29 9.80 -7.38
CA GLU A 66 10.28 10.88 -7.46
C GLU A 66 8.91 10.42 -6.94
N ILE A 67 8.53 9.17 -7.23
CA ILE A 67 7.27 8.59 -6.75
C ILE A 67 7.32 8.40 -5.23
N ARG A 68 8.44 7.89 -4.67
CA ARG A 68 8.65 7.73 -3.23
C ARG A 68 8.58 9.07 -2.52
N GLN A 69 9.33 10.06 -3.00
CA GLN A 69 9.35 11.40 -2.43
C GLN A 69 7.96 12.06 -2.46
N ALA A 70 7.22 11.95 -3.57
CA ALA A 70 5.87 12.47 -3.65
C ALA A 70 4.96 11.79 -2.62
N ARG A 71 5.04 10.46 -2.49
CA ARG A 71 4.26 9.69 -1.53
C ARG A 71 4.55 10.10 -0.09
N GLU A 72 5.81 10.19 0.28
CA GLU A 72 6.25 10.48 1.66
C GLU A 72 5.97 11.92 2.05
N ARG A 73 6.37 12.89 1.22
CA ARG A 73 6.16 14.32 1.50
C ARG A 73 4.69 14.70 1.63
N HIS A 74 3.82 14.05 0.89
CA HIS A 74 2.40 14.36 0.85
C HIS A 74 1.54 13.32 1.59
N ASN A 75 2.16 12.37 2.30
CA ASN A 75 1.50 11.31 3.07
C ASN A 75 0.41 10.59 2.25
N LEU A 76 0.72 10.25 1.01
CA LEU A 76 -0.23 9.60 0.12
C LEU A 76 -0.40 8.12 0.46
N SER A 77 -1.63 7.62 0.45
CA SER A 77 -1.87 6.19 0.39
C SER A 77 -1.36 5.60 -0.92
N TYR A 78 -1.26 4.27 -1.04
CA TYR A 78 -0.84 3.65 -2.32
C TYR A 78 -1.84 3.91 -3.46
N GLY A 79 -3.14 3.97 -3.16
CA GLY A 79 -4.16 4.35 -4.13
C GLY A 79 -4.02 5.80 -4.58
N ASP A 80 -3.71 6.72 -3.65
CA ASP A 80 -3.45 8.11 -3.97
C ASP A 80 -2.14 8.27 -4.75
N THR A 81 -1.09 7.52 -4.39
CA THR A 81 0.16 7.46 -5.15
C THR A 81 -0.08 6.99 -6.60
N TYR A 82 -0.93 5.96 -6.77
CA TYR A 82 -1.35 5.53 -8.11
C TYR A 82 -2.02 6.68 -8.87
N MET A 83 -2.97 7.40 -8.27
CA MET A 83 -3.68 8.50 -8.90
C MET A 83 -2.75 9.66 -9.23
N ALA A 84 -1.88 10.07 -8.29
CA ALA A 84 -0.89 11.13 -8.52
C ALA A 84 0.00 10.80 -9.73
N THR A 85 0.52 9.57 -9.78
CA THR A 85 1.40 9.07 -10.85
C THR A 85 0.67 9.01 -12.19
N ALA A 86 -0.56 8.48 -12.22
CA ALA A 86 -1.36 8.38 -13.43
C ALA A 86 -1.73 9.77 -14.00
N LEU A 87 -2.14 10.70 -13.12
CA LEU A 87 -2.47 12.06 -13.51
C LEU A 87 -1.23 12.87 -13.93
N SER A 88 -0.09 12.67 -13.25
CA SER A 88 1.20 13.23 -13.65
C SER A 88 1.52 12.89 -15.11
N ARG A 89 1.46 11.60 -15.45
CA ARG A 89 1.73 11.12 -16.81
C ARG A 89 0.76 11.72 -17.84
N LEU A 90 -0.55 11.76 -17.53
CA LEU A 90 -1.58 12.26 -18.45
C LEU A 90 -1.52 13.77 -18.63
N SER A 91 -1.21 14.51 -17.59
CA SER A 91 -1.12 15.99 -17.61
C SER A 91 0.26 16.51 -17.97
N LYS A 92 1.27 15.65 -18.07
CA LYS A 92 2.69 15.99 -18.26
C LYS A 92 3.24 16.91 -17.15
N ARG A 93 2.71 16.83 -15.93
CA ARG A 93 3.17 17.60 -14.77
C ARG A 93 3.97 16.69 -13.84
N PRO A 94 5.00 17.19 -13.14
CA PRO A 94 5.75 16.42 -12.15
C PRO A 94 4.83 15.79 -11.10
N VAL A 95 5.12 14.55 -10.68
CA VAL A 95 4.27 13.82 -9.74
C VAL A 95 4.17 14.52 -8.38
N GLY A 96 5.25 15.13 -7.91
CA GLY A 96 5.25 15.91 -6.67
C GLY A 96 4.32 17.12 -6.74
N VAL A 97 4.27 17.81 -7.90
CA VAL A 97 3.36 18.95 -8.10
C VAL A 97 1.90 18.50 -8.11
N VAL A 98 1.60 17.36 -8.74
CA VAL A 98 0.24 16.79 -8.73
C VAL A 98 -0.18 16.38 -7.31
N ALA A 99 0.74 15.79 -6.54
CA ALA A 99 0.51 15.41 -5.15
C ALA A 99 0.28 16.64 -4.25
N GLU A 100 1.08 17.68 -4.43
CA GLU A 100 0.93 18.96 -3.71
C GLU A 100 -0.41 19.61 -4.00
N ASP A 101 -0.77 19.72 -5.29
CA ASP A 101 -2.04 20.29 -5.71
C ASP A 101 -3.23 19.50 -5.17
N PHE A 102 -3.11 18.17 -5.07
CA PHE A 102 -4.13 17.32 -4.45
C PHE A 102 -4.32 17.66 -2.97
N ASN A 103 -3.24 17.76 -2.20
CA ASN A 103 -3.31 18.10 -0.78
C ASN A 103 -3.87 19.51 -0.53
N LYS A 104 -3.54 20.49 -1.38
CA LYS A 104 -4.10 21.83 -1.28
C LYS A 104 -5.59 21.90 -1.60
N ASN A 105 -6.15 20.87 -2.23
CA ASN A 105 -7.56 20.81 -2.62
C ASN A 105 -8.47 20.14 -1.59
N GLU A 106 -8.20 20.29 -0.33
CA GLU A 106 -8.90 19.78 0.85
C GLU A 106 -10.27 19.13 0.55
N GLY A 107 -10.33 17.80 0.58
CA GLY A 107 -11.58 17.04 0.51
C GLY A 107 -12.28 16.94 -0.85
N ARG A 108 -11.79 17.57 -1.91
CA ARG A 108 -12.45 17.55 -3.22
C ARG A 108 -12.21 16.29 -4.05
N GLY A 109 -11.30 15.43 -3.61
CA GLY A 109 -11.03 14.13 -4.23
C GLY A 109 -10.38 14.14 -5.61
N TRP A 110 -9.93 12.96 -6.03
CA TRP A 110 -9.21 12.76 -7.29
C TRP A 110 -10.03 13.05 -8.56
N GLY A 111 -11.35 12.89 -8.50
CA GLY A 111 -12.22 13.21 -9.64
C GLY A 111 -12.19 14.68 -10.01
N VAL A 112 -12.23 15.57 -9.01
CA VAL A 112 -12.12 17.02 -9.23
C VAL A 112 -10.72 17.36 -9.73
N MET A 113 -9.68 16.75 -9.17
CA MET A 113 -8.30 16.95 -9.61
C MET A 113 -8.11 16.53 -11.07
N ALA A 114 -8.63 15.37 -11.48
CA ALA A 114 -8.58 14.92 -12.86
C ALA A 114 -9.24 15.92 -13.83
N MET A 115 -10.43 16.43 -13.47
CA MET A 115 -11.13 17.45 -14.29
C MET A 115 -10.32 18.74 -14.43
N ARG A 116 -9.67 19.22 -13.37
CA ARG A 116 -8.79 20.41 -13.42
C ARG A 116 -7.59 20.21 -14.34
N LEU A 117 -7.09 18.96 -14.41
CA LEU A 117 -6.02 18.58 -15.33
C LEU A 117 -6.52 18.27 -16.75
N GLY A 118 -7.77 18.56 -17.07
CA GLY A 118 -8.37 18.34 -18.40
C GLY A 118 -8.81 16.90 -18.67
N ILE A 119 -8.74 16.00 -17.66
CA ILE A 119 -9.12 14.60 -17.80
C ILE A 119 -10.57 14.42 -17.36
N LYS A 120 -11.48 14.59 -18.32
CA LYS A 120 -12.93 14.54 -18.07
C LYS A 120 -13.42 13.11 -17.90
N PRO A 121 -14.43 12.86 -17.02
CA PRO A 121 -15.11 11.56 -16.94
C PRO A 121 -15.59 11.11 -18.33
N GLY A 122 -15.36 9.82 -18.63
CA GLY A 122 -15.76 9.25 -19.93
C GLY A 122 -14.81 9.55 -21.10
N SER A 123 -13.84 10.46 -20.96
CA SER A 123 -12.83 10.71 -21.98
C SER A 123 -11.94 9.47 -22.24
N PRO A 124 -11.29 9.38 -23.42
CA PRO A 124 -10.31 8.31 -23.68
C PRO A 124 -9.24 8.22 -22.61
N ALA A 125 -8.69 9.33 -22.14
CA ALA A 125 -7.68 9.39 -21.08
C ALA A 125 -8.23 8.82 -19.74
N PHE A 126 -9.45 9.17 -19.36
CA PHE A 126 -10.09 8.63 -18.16
C PHE A 126 -10.36 7.12 -18.27
N LYS A 127 -10.85 6.64 -19.43
CA LYS A 127 -11.05 5.22 -19.70
C LYS A 127 -9.73 4.45 -19.63
N GLN A 128 -8.66 4.99 -20.21
CA GLN A 128 -7.31 4.43 -20.15
C GLN A 128 -6.79 4.34 -18.70
N MET A 129 -6.94 5.40 -17.91
CA MET A 129 -6.56 5.42 -16.51
C MET A 129 -7.31 4.34 -15.70
N LYS A 130 -8.60 4.17 -15.92
CA LYS A 130 -9.39 3.09 -15.30
C LYS A 130 -8.92 1.70 -15.72
N ALA A 131 -8.70 1.47 -17.01
CA ALA A 131 -8.18 0.20 -17.51
C ALA A 131 -6.82 -0.13 -16.89
N ASN A 132 -5.96 0.88 -16.77
CA ASN A 132 -4.66 0.77 -16.14
C ASN A 132 -4.74 0.45 -14.64
N ALA A 133 -5.69 1.03 -13.89
CA ALA A 133 -5.91 0.71 -12.49
C ALA A 133 -6.32 -0.75 -12.30
N ARG A 134 -7.27 -1.22 -13.10
CA ARG A 134 -7.67 -2.63 -13.13
C ARG A 134 -6.47 -3.54 -13.43
N GLY A 135 -5.72 -3.24 -14.49
CA GLY A 135 -4.54 -4.02 -14.89
C GLY A 135 -3.48 -4.08 -13.79
N SER A 136 -3.27 -3.00 -13.02
CA SER A 136 -2.36 -2.99 -11.88
C SER A 136 -2.84 -3.92 -10.77
N VAL A 137 -4.14 -3.92 -10.46
CA VAL A 137 -4.74 -4.86 -9.49
C VAL A 137 -4.55 -6.32 -9.91
N ASP A 138 -4.78 -6.63 -11.19
CA ASP A 138 -4.66 -8.00 -11.73
C ASP A 138 -3.18 -8.44 -11.74
N HIS A 139 -2.26 -7.56 -12.12
CA HIS A 139 -0.82 -7.83 -12.09
C HIS A 139 -0.33 -8.13 -10.67
N MET A 140 -0.63 -7.28 -9.69
CA MET A 140 -0.23 -7.52 -8.30
C MET A 140 -0.81 -8.83 -7.75
N LYS A 141 -2.03 -9.22 -8.14
CA LYS A 141 -2.61 -10.52 -7.78
C LYS A 141 -1.80 -11.68 -8.35
N THR A 142 -1.37 -11.57 -9.59
CA THR A 142 -0.58 -12.60 -10.26
C THR A 142 0.80 -12.73 -9.62
N MET A 143 1.47 -11.61 -9.34
CA MET A 143 2.78 -11.58 -8.69
C MET A 143 2.74 -12.17 -7.28
N ALA A 144 1.73 -11.80 -6.47
CA ALA A 144 1.55 -12.38 -5.14
C ALA A 144 1.36 -13.91 -5.19
N LYS A 145 0.60 -14.42 -6.17
CA LYS A 145 0.43 -15.87 -6.37
C LYS A 145 1.73 -16.55 -6.79
N ALA A 146 2.51 -15.93 -7.67
CA ALA A 146 3.81 -16.44 -8.11
C ALA A 146 4.80 -16.50 -6.93
N LYS A 147 4.93 -15.42 -6.15
CA LYS A 147 5.79 -15.36 -4.96
C LYS A 147 5.42 -16.43 -3.92
N LYS A 148 4.13 -16.64 -3.69
CA LYS A 148 3.66 -17.72 -2.78
C LYS A 148 4.04 -19.11 -3.28
N ARG A 149 3.96 -19.37 -4.60
CA ARG A 149 4.36 -20.66 -5.18
C ARG A 149 5.87 -20.87 -5.07
N GLN A 150 6.67 -19.86 -5.37
CA GLN A 150 8.13 -19.94 -5.25
C GLN A 150 8.55 -20.25 -3.81
N HIS A 151 7.98 -19.54 -2.83
CA HIS A 151 8.26 -19.80 -1.42
C HIS A 151 7.88 -21.23 -0.99
N ALA A 152 6.73 -21.73 -1.44
CA ALA A 152 6.33 -23.13 -1.15
C ALA A 152 7.32 -24.14 -1.73
N GLN A 153 7.79 -23.94 -2.97
CA GLN A 153 8.78 -24.81 -3.60
C GLN A 153 10.15 -24.74 -2.91
N GLU A 154 10.53 -23.57 -2.42
CA GLU A 154 11.78 -23.37 -1.70
C GLU A 154 11.77 -24.11 -0.35
N MET A 155 10.67 -24.00 0.39
CA MET A 155 10.44 -24.75 1.64
C MET A 155 10.47 -26.26 1.41
N GLU A 156 9.85 -26.75 0.37
CA GLU A 156 9.86 -28.18 0.01
C GLU A 156 11.28 -28.67 -0.31
N ARG A 157 12.04 -27.89 -1.08
CA ARG A 157 13.46 -28.21 -1.38
C ARG A 157 14.32 -28.21 -0.12
N GLU A 158 14.12 -27.27 0.78
CA GLU A 158 14.86 -27.21 2.05
C GLU A 158 14.55 -28.43 2.93
N GLN A 159 13.28 -28.82 3.03
CA GLN A 159 12.89 -30.03 3.76
C GLN A 159 13.52 -31.30 3.15
N ALA A 160 13.50 -31.43 1.82
CA ALA A 160 14.11 -32.55 1.12
C ALA A 160 15.64 -32.63 1.37
N ARG A 161 16.33 -31.47 1.41
CA ARG A 161 17.77 -31.42 1.77
C ARG A 161 18.00 -31.90 3.20
N LYS A 162 17.23 -31.43 4.18
CA LYS A 162 17.36 -31.84 5.58
C LYS A 162 17.18 -33.34 5.75
N ILE A 163 16.17 -33.94 5.10
CA ILE A 163 15.92 -35.39 5.14
C ILE A 163 17.11 -36.14 4.54
N LYS A 164 17.69 -35.71 3.44
CA LYS A 164 18.84 -36.33 2.80
C LYS A 164 20.08 -36.26 3.69
N ASP A 165 20.35 -35.13 4.32
CA ASP A 165 21.50 -34.93 5.20
C ASP A 165 21.40 -35.83 6.48
N GLU A 166 20.19 -35.93 7.04
CA GLU A 166 19.93 -36.83 8.16
C GLU A 166 20.11 -38.31 7.79
N ALA A 167 19.69 -38.72 6.60
CA ALA A 167 19.86 -40.07 6.10
C ALA A 167 21.34 -40.41 5.90
N GLN A 168 22.14 -39.50 5.37
CA GLN A 168 23.57 -39.67 5.18
C GLN A 168 24.32 -39.75 6.52
N SER A 169 23.98 -38.93 7.50
CA SER A 169 24.60 -38.93 8.82
C SER A 169 24.37 -40.28 9.57
N LYS A 170 23.16 -40.83 9.45
CA LYS A 170 22.81 -42.15 10.03
C LYS A 170 23.48 -43.33 9.32
N GLY A 171 23.79 -43.20 8.02
CA GLY A 171 24.47 -44.21 7.23
C GLY A 171 25.96 -44.37 7.60
N GLN A 172 26.64 -43.28 7.92
CA GLN A 172 28.07 -43.29 8.27
C GLN A 172 28.36 -43.83 9.68
N GLY A 173 27.39 -43.83 10.60
CA GLY A 173 27.55 -44.29 11.97
C GLY A 173 27.60 -45.82 12.13
N LYS A 174 27.22 -46.61 11.11
CA LYS A 174 27.16 -48.09 11.19
C LYS A 174 28.41 -48.81 10.67
N GLY A 175 29.43 -48.10 10.17
CA GLY A 175 30.63 -48.70 9.54
C GLY A 175 31.86 -48.88 10.43
N LYS A 176 31.83 -48.58 11.73
CA LYS A 176 32.98 -48.69 12.63
C LYS A 176 32.67 -49.58 13.85
N LYS A 177 32.40 -50.85 13.62
CA LYS A 177 32.54 -51.93 14.64
C LYS A 177 33.09 -53.15 13.93
N LYS A 178 34.39 -53.24 13.87
CA LYS A 178 35.18 -54.49 13.79
C LYS A 178 36.45 -54.32 14.63
#